data_ee9d33e859e69784756a4f46b6c726a3
#
_entry.id   ee9d33e859e69784756a4f46b6c726a3
#
_cell.length_a   1.000
_cell.length_b   1.000
_cell.length_c   1.000
_cell.angle_alpha   90.00
_cell.angle_beta   90.00
_cell.angle_gamma   90.00
#
_symmetry.space_group_name_H-M   'P 1'
#
loop_
_entity.id
_entity.type
_entity.pdbx_description
1 polymer ?
#
loop_
_entity_poly.entity_id
_entity_poly.type
_entity_poly.pdbx_seq_one_letter_code
_entity_poly.pdbx_strand_id
1 'polypeptide(L)'
;HFAGFDHLLRVCLGRDIGIELWGPPGFVAQVGSKLAAYTWNVIENYETEFVVVVHEVGPDWRVTSGRFASRSRFGREDLGTRSLQPGVLVDTPEFRVRATFLDHATPCLAYAFDEAFHINVWKPRLHALGLPTGPWLTELRRLVRSGAPEETPVAIRWRDRQGPLVDEQRGWNRHRVQLRNRR
;
A
#
# COMPACT_ATOMS: atom_id res chain seq x y z
N HIS A 1 -16.66 -9.86 -10.48
CA HIS A 1 -15.67 -8.94 -9.88
C HIS A 1 -14.55 -9.65 -9.10
N PHE A 2 -14.65 -10.98 -8.88
CA PHE A 2 -13.60 -11.77 -8.21
C PHE A 2 -12.54 -12.36 -9.16
N ALA A 3 -12.50 -11.99 -10.43
CA ALA A 3 -11.59 -12.59 -11.42
C ALA A 3 -10.09 -12.47 -11.03
N GLY A 4 -9.69 -11.36 -10.41
CA GLY A 4 -8.32 -11.17 -9.94
C GLY A 4 -8.01 -11.83 -8.60
N PHE A 5 -8.99 -12.26 -7.83
CA PHE A 5 -8.79 -12.77 -6.47
C PHE A 5 -8.01 -14.08 -6.43
N ASP A 6 -8.29 -14.99 -7.35
CA ASP A 6 -7.56 -16.27 -7.45
C ASP A 6 -6.08 -16.06 -7.78
N HIS A 7 -5.79 -15.08 -8.62
CA HIS A 7 -4.41 -14.68 -8.93
C HIS A 7 -3.73 -14.09 -7.70
N LEU A 8 -4.42 -13.20 -6.97
CA LEU A 8 -3.93 -12.61 -5.73
C LEU A 8 -3.58 -13.69 -4.70
N LEU A 9 -4.48 -14.66 -4.49
CA LEU A 9 -4.23 -15.80 -3.59
C LEU A 9 -2.96 -16.55 -3.98
N ARG A 10 -2.79 -16.90 -5.26
CA ARG A 10 -1.60 -17.62 -5.75
C ARG A 10 -0.31 -16.86 -5.52
N VAL A 11 -0.32 -15.54 -5.68
CA VAL A 11 0.87 -14.69 -5.45
C VAL A 11 1.20 -14.58 -3.97
N CYS A 12 0.19 -14.62 -3.10
CA CYS A 12 0.35 -14.42 -1.65
C CYS A 12 0.65 -15.72 -0.90
N LEU A 13 0.15 -16.86 -1.37
CA LEU A 13 0.42 -18.17 -0.74
C LEU A 13 1.92 -18.46 -0.70
N GLY A 14 2.38 -18.99 0.43
CA GLY A 14 3.80 -19.26 0.69
C GLY A 14 4.63 -18.03 1.08
N ARG A 15 3.99 -16.90 1.30
CA ARG A 15 4.62 -15.67 1.81
C ARG A 15 4.05 -15.33 3.19
N ASP A 16 4.90 -14.80 4.08
CA ASP A 16 4.48 -14.29 5.38
C ASP A 16 3.97 -12.86 5.21
N ILE A 17 2.73 -12.73 4.76
CA ILE A 17 2.08 -11.44 4.49
C ILE A 17 0.62 -11.43 4.92
N GLY A 18 0.12 -10.24 5.23
CA GLY A 18 -1.30 -9.95 5.41
C GLY A 18 -1.80 -9.00 4.32
N ILE A 19 -3.05 -9.19 3.89
CA ILE A 19 -3.75 -8.25 3.03
C ILE A 19 -5.07 -7.84 3.68
N GLU A 20 -5.47 -6.60 3.46
CA GLU A 20 -6.77 -6.08 3.87
C GLU A 20 -7.64 -5.85 2.65
N LEU A 21 -8.88 -6.32 2.71
CA LEU A 21 -9.88 -6.16 1.66
C LEU A 21 -11.05 -5.34 2.23
N TRP A 22 -11.49 -4.35 1.49
CA TRP A 22 -12.60 -3.48 1.86
C TRP A 22 -13.71 -3.60 0.83
N GLY A 23 -14.95 -3.77 1.28
CA GLY A 23 -16.08 -3.93 0.38
C GLY A 23 -17.43 -3.56 1.02
N PRO A 24 -18.50 -3.54 0.22
CA PRO A 24 -19.86 -3.21 0.67
C PRO A 24 -20.48 -4.34 1.51
N PRO A 25 -21.72 -4.16 2.02
CA PRO A 25 -22.45 -5.20 2.75
C PRO A 25 -22.48 -6.54 2.02
N GLY A 26 -22.25 -7.65 2.75
CA GLY A 26 -22.14 -9.01 2.22
C GLY A 26 -20.71 -9.44 1.85
N PHE A 27 -19.74 -8.52 1.87
CA PHE A 27 -18.40 -8.78 1.35
C PHE A 27 -17.62 -9.82 2.18
N VAL A 28 -17.74 -9.81 3.51
CA VAL A 28 -17.10 -10.81 4.38
C VAL A 28 -17.57 -12.23 4.03
N ALA A 29 -18.88 -12.41 3.85
CA ALA A 29 -19.45 -13.69 3.50
C ALA A 29 -19.03 -14.15 2.08
N GLN A 30 -18.98 -13.22 1.13
CA GLN A 30 -18.58 -13.51 -0.25
C GLN A 30 -17.11 -13.96 -0.33
N VAL A 31 -16.20 -13.27 0.37
CA VAL A 31 -14.78 -13.70 0.42
C VAL A 31 -14.65 -15.04 1.14
N GLY A 32 -15.36 -15.24 2.26
CA GLY A 32 -15.37 -16.52 2.96
C GLY A 32 -15.84 -17.68 2.07
N SER A 33 -16.92 -17.49 1.33
CA SER A 33 -17.42 -18.48 0.36
C SER A 33 -16.42 -18.76 -0.77
N LYS A 34 -15.73 -17.72 -1.25
CA LYS A 34 -14.70 -17.87 -2.28
C LYS A 34 -13.51 -18.67 -1.76
N LEU A 35 -13.05 -18.41 -0.52
CA LEU A 35 -12.00 -19.16 0.13
C LEU A 35 -12.40 -20.60 0.42
N ALA A 36 -13.64 -20.84 0.84
CA ALA A 36 -14.18 -22.18 1.10
C ALA A 36 -14.36 -23.03 -0.18
N ALA A 37 -14.33 -22.44 -1.37
CA ALA A 37 -14.39 -23.15 -2.63
C ALA A 37 -13.15 -24.02 -2.94
N TYR A 38 -12.05 -23.83 -2.18
CA TYR A 38 -10.82 -24.61 -2.34
C TYR A 38 -10.68 -25.65 -1.21
N THR A 39 -10.05 -26.78 -1.52
CA THR A 39 -9.85 -27.87 -0.56
C THR A 39 -8.77 -27.61 0.47
N TRP A 40 -7.80 -26.75 0.17
CA TRP A 40 -6.67 -26.40 1.04
C TRP A 40 -5.88 -27.60 1.60
N ASN A 41 -5.83 -28.69 0.86
CA ASN A 41 -5.28 -29.98 1.31
C ASN A 41 -3.76 -29.97 1.57
N VAL A 42 -3.04 -28.98 1.03
CA VAL A 42 -1.57 -28.84 1.19
C VAL A 42 -1.16 -27.57 1.91
N ILE A 43 -2.13 -26.80 2.41
CA ILE A 43 -1.85 -25.48 3.02
C ILE A 43 -0.98 -25.58 4.28
N GLU A 44 -1.08 -26.71 4.97
CA GLU A 44 -0.32 -27.00 6.20
C GLU A 44 1.18 -27.20 5.93
N ASN A 45 1.58 -27.45 4.68
CA ASN A 45 2.98 -27.62 4.30
C ASN A 45 3.74 -26.28 4.18
N TYR A 46 3.03 -25.15 4.23
CA TYR A 46 3.67 -23.84 4.21
C TYR A 46 4.16 -23.45 5.61
N GLU A 47 5.42 -23.08 5.72
CA GLU A 47 6.01 -22.57 6.97
C GLU A 47 5.50 -21.16 7.32
N THR A 48 5.11 -20.41 6.31
CA THR A 48 4.62 -19.02 6.41
C THR A 48 3.11 -18.95 6.60
N GLU A 49 2.62 -17.87 7.18
CA GLU A 49 1.18 -17.62 7.30
C GLU A 49 0.75 -16.49 6.36
N PHE A 50 -0.23 -16.79 5.52
CA PHE A 50 -0.94 -15.78 4.73
C PHE A 50 -2.29 -15.46 5.40
N VAL A 51 -2.53 -14.19 5.66
CA VAL A 51 -3.74 -13.70 6.33
C VAL A 51 -4.51 -12.75 5.43
N VAL A 52 -5.81 -12.96 5.33
CA VAL A 52 -6.75 -12.04 4.68
C VAL A 52 -7.67 -11.46 5.73
N VAL A 53 -7.63 -10.16 5.93
CA VAL A 53 -8.59 -9.42 6.75
C VAL A 53 -9.59 -8.75 5.83
N VAL A 54 -10.87 -9.00 6.06
CA VAL A 54 -11.96 -8.50 5.22
C VAL A 54 -12.80 -7.55 6.04
N HIS A 55 -13.00 -6.35 5.53
CA HIS A 55 -13.77 -5.28 6.13
C HIS A 55 -15.02 -5.02 5.29
N GLU A 56 -16.18 -5.24 5.88
CA GLU A 56 -17.49 -4.98 5.27
C GLU A 56 -18.03 -3.65 5.82
N VAL A 57 -18.22 -2.69 4.94
CA VAL A 57 -18.64 -1.33 5.29
C VAL A 57 -20.14 -1.20 5.09
N GLY A 58 -20.87 -0.87 6.16
CA GLY A 58 -22.31 -0.55 6.12
C GLY A 58 -22.57 0.90 5.68
N PRO A 59 -23.80 1.20 5.22
CA PRO A 59 -24.19 2.57 4.83
C PRO A 59 -24.11 3.59 5.98
N ASP A 60 -24.16 3.11 7.21
CA ASP A 60 -24.01 3.87 8.45
C ASP A 60 -22.55 4.03 8.89
N TRP A 61 -21.58 3.64 8.05
CA TRP A 61 -20.13 3.64 8.29
C TRP A 61 -19.72 2.76 9.48
N ARG A 62 -20.53 1.77 9.83
CA ARG A 62 -20.11 0.68 10.70
C ARG A 62 -19.40 -0.37 9.86
N VAL A 63 -18.30 -0.89 10.38
CA VAL A 63 -17.46 -1.86 9.69
C VAL A 63 -17.45 -3.15 10.49
N THR A 64 -17.93 -4.22 9.89
CA THR A 64 -17.80 -5.58 10.41
C THR A 64 -16.61 -6.24 9.76
N SER A 65 -15.76 -6.89 10.55
CA SER A 65 -14.51 -7.45 10.05
C SER A 65 -14.41 -8.93 10.33
N GLY A 66 -13.81 -9.66 9.38
CA GLY A 66 -13.49 -11.07 9.50
C GLY A 66 -12.04 -11.34 9.10
N ARG A 67 -11.39 -12.26 9.81
CA ARG A 67 -10.03 -12.72 9.52
C ARG A 67 -10.09 -14.14 8.96
N PHE A 68 -9.27 -14.40 7.97
CA PHE A 68 -9.10 -15.69 7.31
C PHE A 68 -7.60 -15.99 7.21
N ALA A 69 -7.13 -17.00 7.91
CA ALA A 69 -5.71 -17.35 7.95
C ALA A 69 -5.44 -18.70 7.27
N SER A 70 -4.33 -18.80 6.54
CA SER A 70 -3.95 -20.04 5.85
C SER A 70 -3.80 -21.22 6.81
N ARG A 71 -3.22 -21.02 8.00
CA ARG A 71 -3.04 -22.06 9.02
C ARG A 71 -4.35 -22.64 9.56
N SER A 72 -5.45 -21.88 9.49
CA SER A 72 -6.79 -22.33 9.84
C SER A 72 -7.61 -22.76 8.60
N ARG A 73 -6.93 -23.04 7.48
CA ARG A 73 -7.58 -23.35 6.20
C ARG A 73 -8.59 -22.28 5.77
N PHE A 74 -8.25 -21.04 6.09
CA PHE A 74 -9.10 -19.87 5.88
C PHE A 74 -10.48 -19.96 6.54
N GLY A 75 -10.57 -20.67 7.68
CA GLY A 75 -11.74 -20.59 8.55
C GLY A 75 -11.96 -19.15 9.02
N ARG A 76 -13.23 -18.71 9.04
CA ARG A 76 -13.59 -17.36 9.45
C ARG A 76 -13.41 -17.18 10.97
N GLU A 77 -12.70 -16.12 11.33
CA GLU A 77 -12.62 -15.56 12.68
C GLU A 77 -13.27 -14.17 12.68
N ASP A 78 -14.25 -13.94 13.55
CA ASP A 78 -14.92 -12.65 13.63
C ASP A 78 -14.09 -11.67 14.47
N LEU A 79 -13.77 -10.51 13.88
CA LEU A 79 -13.04 -9.44 14.54
C LEU A 79 -13.95 -8.36 15.15
N GLY A 80 -15.27 -8.57 15.08
CA GLY A 80 -16.28 -7.64 15.61
C GLY A 80 -16.60 -6.48 14.66
N THR A 81 -17.23 -5.45 15.26
CA THR A 81 -17.72 -4.28 14.52
C THR A 81 -17.20 -3.00 15.16
N ARG A 82 -16.80 -2.03 14.33
CA ARG A 82 -16.39 -0.69 14.76
C ARG A 82 -17.04 0.39 13.89
N SER A 83 -17.08 1.63 14.37
CA SER A 83 -17.51 2.78 13.57
C SER A 83 -16.32 3.47 12.95
N LEU A 84 -16.50 3.97 11.73
CA LEU A 84 -15.53 4.81 11.03
C LEU A 84 -16.05 6.25 10.93
N GLN A 85 -15.13 7.17 10.68
CA GLN A 85 -15.48 8.49 10.16
C GLN A 85 -16.09 8.31 8.77
N PRO A 86 -17.26 8.93 8.48
CA PRO A 86 -17.89 8.84 7.18
C PRO A 86 -16.92 9.15 6.03
N GLY A 87 -16.88 8.26 5.05
CA GLY A 87 -16.04 8.42 3.85
C GLY A 87 -14.57 8.08 4.02
N VAL A 88 -14.08 7.70 5.22
CA VAL A 88 -12.66 7.38 5.46
C VAL A 88 -12.53 5.94 5.89
N LEU A 89 -11.83 5.13 5.09
CA LEU A 89 -11.56 3.72 5.40
C LEU A 89 -10.24 3.54 6.15
N VAL A 90 -9.18 4.18 5.63
CA VAL A 90 -7.83 4.14 6.18
C VAL A 90 -7.27 5.56 6.21
N ASP A 91 -6.66 5.94 7.31
CA ASP A 91 -5.97 7.22 7.46
C ASP A 91 -4.63 7.00 8.16
N THR A 92 -3.55 7.19 7.42
CA THR A 92 -2.17 7.07 7.90
C THR A 92 -1.39 8.35 7.58
N PRO A 93 -0.22 8.56 8.19
CA PRO A 93 0.62 9.70 7.82
C PRO A 93 1.05 9.72 6.35
N GLU A 94 1.10 8.54 5.71
CA GLU A 94 1.59 8.36 4.34
C GLU A 94 0.48 8.47 3.30
N PHE A 95 -0.72 7.95 3.61
CA PHE A 95 -1.84 7.93 2.68
C PHE A 95 -3.19 7.84 3.39
N ARG A 96 -4.23 8.22 2.66
CA ARG A 96 -5.63 8.05 3.07
C ARG A 96 -6.39 7.30 1.99
N VAL A 97 -7.21 6.33 2.40
CA VAL A 97 -8.19 5.67 1.52
C VAL A 97 -9.57 6.16 1.89
N ARG A 98 -10.25 6.77 0.92
CA ARG A 98 -11.64 7.18 1.06
C ARG A 98 -12.56 6.30 0.24
N ALA A 99 -13.81 6.22 0.64
CA ALA A 99 -14.84 5.54 -0.13
C ALA A 99 -16.15 6.31 -0.13
N THR A 100 -16.99 6.02 -1.10
CA THR A 100 -18.38 6.49 -1.13
C THR A 100 -19.27 5.40 -1.72
N PHE A 101 -20.51 5.31 -1.23
CA PHE A 101 -21.48 4.42 -1.82
C PHE A 101 -21.98 4.97 -3.15
N LEU A 102 -22.14 4.08 -4.11
CA LEU A 102 -22.74 4.37 -5.40
C LEU A 102 -24.07 3.64 -5.53
N ASP A 103 -25.02 4.29 -6.20
CA ASP A 103 -26.27 3.64 -6.62
C ASP A 103 -26.02 2.84 -7.89
N HIS A 104 -26.09 1.51 -7.77
CA HIS A 104 -25.84 0.57 -8.86
C HIS A 104 -26.76 -0.66 -8.78
N ALA A 105 -27.98 -0.49 -8.24
CA ALA A 105 -28.97 -1.53 -7.96
C ALA A 105 -28.44 -2.66 -7.02
N THR A 106 -27.20 -2.59 -6.61
CA THR A 106 -26.54 -3.42 -5.59
C THR A 106 -25.58 -2.54 -4.80
N PRO A 107 -25.32 -2.82 -3.51
CA PRO A 107 -24.33 -2.07 -2.75
C PRO A 107 -22.98 -2.06 -3.49
N CYS A 108 -22.47 -0.87 -3.77
CA CYS A 108 -21.23 -0.66 -4.49
C CYS A 108 -20.44 0.47 -3.84
N LEU A 109 -19.10 0.34 -3.79
CA LEU A 109 -18.21 1.37 -3.27
C LEU A 109 -17.29 1.87 -4.37
N ALA A 110 -17.16 3.17 -4.50
CA ALA A 110 -16.05 3.81 -5.20
C ALA A 110 -14.97 4.17 -4.19
N TYR A 111 -13.72 4.09 -4.62
CA TYR A 111 -12.55 4.34 -3.76
C TYR A 111 -11.71 5.48 -4.33
N ALA A 112 -11.13 6.28 -3.43
CA ALA A 112 -10.11 7.26 -3.74
C ALA A 112 -8.89 7.01 -2.85
N PHE A 113 -7.71 7.01 -3.47
CA PHE A 113 -6.44 6.87 -2.79
C PHE A 113 -5.70 8.21 -2.83
N ASP A 114 -5.49 8.82 -1.67
CA ASP A 114 -4.82 10.10 -1.52
C ASP A 114 -3.46 9.87 -0.83
N GLU A 115 -2.36 10.02 -1.54
CA GLU A 115 -1.04 10.08 -0.92
C GLU A 115 -0.86 11.43 -0.22
N ALA A 116 -0.47 11.42 1.06
CA ALA A 116 -0.25 12.64 1.84
C ALA A 116 0.89 13.49 1.24
N PHE A 117 1.89 12.84 0.64
CA PHE A 117 3.00 13.53 0.02
C PHE A 117 3.67 12.67 -1.07
N HIS A 118 3.41 12.99 -2.33
CA HIS A 118 4.08 12.34 -3.46
C HIS A 118 5.28 13.15 -3.94
N ILE A 119 6.50 12.64 -3.71
CA ILE A 119 7.73 13.28 -4.16
C ILE A 119 8.15 12.63 -5.48
N ASN A 120 7.86 13.32 -6.59
CA ASN A 120 8.39 12.97 -7.89
C ASN A 120 9.73 13.68 -8.13
N VAL A 121 10.77 12.89 -8.33
CA VAL A 121 12.07 13.41 -8.75
C VAL A 121 12.09 13.51 -10.27
N TRP A 122 12.34 14.71 -10.77
CA TRP A 122 12.41 14.95 -12.20
C TRP A 122 13.75 14.46 -12.77
N LYS A 123 13.75 13.25 -13.33
CA LYS A 123 14.94 12.57 -13.85
C LYS A 123 15.77 13.41 -14.85
N PRO A 124 15.17 14.14 -15.83
CA PRO A 124 15.94 14.99 -16.70
C PRO A 124 16.75 16.06 -15.97
N ARG A 125 16.22 16.59 -14.85
CA ARG A 125 16.95 17.58 -14.03
C ARG A 125 18.09 16.95 -13.25
N LEU A 126 17.90 15.73 -12.73
CA LEU A 126 19.02 15.00 -12.11
C LEU A 126 20.16 14.80 -13.11
N HIS A 127 19.83 14.38 -14.32
CA HIS A 127 20.80 14.18 -15.38
C HIS A 127 21.55 15.47 -15.74
N ALA A 128 20.85 16.59 -15.84
CA ALA A 128 21.44 17.91 -16.08
C ALA A 128 22.37 18.38 -14.96
N LEU A 129 22.16 17.86 -13.73
CA LEU A 129 23.04 18.10 -12.57
C LEU A 129 24.18 17.08 -12.45
N GLY A 130 24.32 16.16 -13.40
CA GLY A 130 25.30 15.08 -13.34
C GLY A 130 25.02 14.04 -12.26
N LEU A 131 23.79 13.98 -11.72
CA LEU A 131 23.43 13.09 -10.63
C LEU A 131 22.73 11.82 -11.16
N PRO A 132 23.24 10.63 -10.86
CA PRO A 132 22.59 9.39 -11.23
C PRO A 132 21.37 9.11 -10.35
N THR A 133 20.43 8.31 -10.86
CA THR A 133 19.41 7.70 -10.02
C THR A 133 20.03 6.62 -9.13
N GLY A 134 19.57 6.51 -7.88
CA GLY A 134 20.12 5.53 -6.95
C GLY A 134 19.41 5.50 -5.60
N PRO A 135 19.89 4.67 -4.66
CA PRO A 135 19.31 4.52 -3.32
C PRO A 135 19.22 5.83 -2.52
N TRP A 136 20.10 6.78 -2.77
CA TRP A 136 20.10 8.11 -2.14
C TRP A 136 18.80 8.89 -2.35
N LEU A 137 18.06 8.61 -3.43
CA LEU A 137 16.73 9.20 -3.67
C LEU A 137 15.69 8.77 -2.63
N THR A 138 15.86 7.59 -2.03
CA THR A 138 15.00 7.13 -0.93
C THR A 138 15.24 7.97 0.32
N GLU A 139 16.51 8.21 0.64
CA GLU A 139 16.88 9.08 1.77
C GLU A 139 16.44 10.53 1.53
N LEU A 140 16.64 11.06 0.33
CA LEU A 140 16.13 12.38 -0.04
C LEU A 140 14.61 12.48 0.18
N ARG A 141 13.85 11.49 -0.27
CA ARG A 141 12.39 11.47 -0.07
C ARG A 141 12.03 11.43 1.42
N ARG A 142 12.76 10.66 2.22
CA ARG A 142 12.58 10.58 3.67
C ARG A 142 12.80 11.94 4.34
N LEU A 143 13.89 12.61 4.03
CA LEU A 143 14.21 13.94 4.55
C LEU A 143 13.17 15.00 4.17
N VAL A 144 12.74 14.99 2.90
CA VAL A 144 11.68 15.90 2.43
C VAL A 144 10.36 15.65 3.16
N ARG A 145 9.99 14.39 3.37
CA ARG A 145 8.76 14.01 4.11
C ARG A 145 8.82 14.44 5.58
N SER A 146 9.98 14.32 6.21
CA SER A 146 10.18 14.75 7.61
C SER A 146 10.27 16.26 7.79
N GLY A 147 10.23 17.05 6.71
CA GLY A 147 10.41 18.50 6.77
C GLY A 147 11.83 18.94 7.16
N ALA A 148 12.82 18.09 6.93
CA ALA A 148 14.22 18.42 7.23
C ALA A 148 14.67 19.69 6.50
N PRO A 149 15.57 20.50 7.10
CA PRO A 149 16.13 21.68 6.46
C PRO A 149 16.72 21.38 5.08
N GLU A 150 16.60 22.32 4.13
CA GLU A 150 17.04 22.14 2.74
C GLU A 150 18.57 21.94 2.62
N GLU A 151 19.31 22.38 3.62
CA GLU A 151 20.77 22.24 3.72
C GLU A 151 21.20 20.87 4.27
N THR A 152 20.25 20.02 4.70
CA THR A 152 20.57 18.70 5.24
C THR A 152 21.32 17.90 4.21
N PRO A 153 22.54 17.42 4.51
CA PRO A 153 23.36 16.72 3.52
C PRO A 153 22.79 15.35 3.20
N VAL A 154 22.79 15.00 1.91
CA VAL A 154 22.45 13.65 1.42
C VAL A 154 23.68 13.05 0.80
N ALA A 155 24.11 11.89 1.29
CA ALA A 155 25.22 11.16 0.74
C ALA A 155 24.85 10.54 -0.62
N ILE A 156 25.55 10.89 -1.66
CA ILE A 156 25.33 10.38 -3.01
C ILE A 156 26.53 9.53 -3.37
N ARG A 157 26.31 8.21 -3.51
CA ARG A 157 27.34 7.26 -3.95
C ARG A 157 26.97 6.71 -5.31
N TRP A 158 27.87 6.86 -6.28
CA TRP A 158 27.73 6.22 -7.59
C TRP A 158 29.09 5.78 -8.15
N ARG A 159 29.04 4.79 -9.00
CA ARG A 159 30.18 4.44 -9.85
C ARG A 159 30.03 5.14 -11.18
N ASP A 160 31.00 5.93 -11.55
CA ASP A 160 31.14 6.30 -12.94
C ASP A 160 31.47 5.03 -13.76
N ARG A 161 30.96 4.93 -14.97
CA ARG A 161 31.12 3.74 -15.83
C ARG A 161 32.58 3.38 -16.10
N GLN A 162 33.51 4.28 -15.84
CA GLN A 162 34.97 4.12 -16.08
C GLN A 162 35.85 4.67 -14.95
N GLY A 163 35.29 5.02 -13.77
CA GLY A 163 36.04 5.71 -12.71
C GLY A 163 35.84 5.15 -11.30
N PRO A 164 36.54 5.72 -10.31
CA PRO A 164 36.42 5.32 -8.90
C PRO A 164 35.05 5.62 -8.34
N LEU A 165 34.76 5.02 -7.18
CA LEU A 165 33.55 5.31 -6.41
C LEU A 165 33.58 6.78 -5.99
N VAL A 166 32.61 7.58 -6.44
CA VAL A 166 32.46 8.98 -6.04
C VAL A 166 31.52 9.03 -4.84
N ASP A 167 32.03 9.58 -3.74
CA ASP A 167 31.25 9.83 -2.51
C ASP A 167 31.15 11.35 -2.33
N GLU A 168 29.97 11.91 -2.59
CA GLU A 168 29.72 13.34 -2.53
C GLU A 168 28.56 13.64 -1.58
N GLN A 169 28.77 14.56 -0.65
CA GLN A 169 27.70 15.10 0.20
C GLN A 169 27.21 16.42 -0.37
N ARG A 170 25.96 16.49 -0.76
CA ARG A 170 25.34 17.74 -1.21
C ARG A 170 24.08 18.04 -0.39
N GLY A 171 23.95 19.26 0.08
CA GLY A 171 22.67 19.78 0.54
C GLY A 171 21.65 19.72 -0.60
N TRP A 172 20.42 19.31 -0.30
CA TRP A 172 19.35 19.34 -1.26
C TRP A 172 18.65 20.71 -1.21
N ASN A 173 18.34 21.27 -2.39
CA ASN A 173 17.57 22.51 -2.48
C ASN A 173 16.34 22.22 -3.36
N ARG A 174 15.14 22.56 -2.86
CA ARG A 174 13.85 22.40 -3.56
C ARG A 174 13.87 22.96 -4.97
N HIS A 175 14.58 24.06 -5.18
CA HIS A 175 14.68 24.70 -6.49
C HIS A 175 15.67 24.01 -7.44
N ARG A 176 16.67 23.29 -6.91
CA ARG A 176 17.64 22.54 -7.73
C ARG A 176 17.15 21.16 -8.13
N VAL A 177 16.45 20.45 -7.23
CA VAL A 177 15.76 19.20 -7.53
C VAL A 177 14.28 19.51 -7.60
N GLN A 178 13.74 19.89 -8.76
CA GLN A 178 12.34 20.24 -8.89
C GLN A 178 11.46 19.06 -8.44
N LEU A 179 10.95 19.16 -7.21
CA LEU A 179 9.95 18.27 -6.65
C LEU A 179 8.58 18.78 -7.10
N ARG A 180 7.93 18.08 -8.02
CA ARG A 180 6.55 18.41 -8.40
C ARG A 180 5.61 17.75 -7.40
N ASN A 181 4.93 18.59 -6.63
CA ASN A 181 3.71 18.23 -5.93
C ASN A 181 2.58 18.22 -6.99
N ARG A 182 1.95 17.11 -7.28
CA ARG A 182 0.65 17.10 -7.97
C ARG A 182 -0.42 17.23 -6.90
N ARG A 183 -1.05 18.40 -6.86
CA ARG A 183 -2.33 18.59 -6.19
C ARG A 183 -3.43 17.92 -6.99
#